data_ca8a61b97e0dca19d26fccb17bdc3cf5
#
_entry.id   ca8a61b97e0dca19d26fccb17bdc3cf5
#
_cell.length_a   1.000
_cell.length_b   1.000
_cell.length_c   1.000
_cell.angle_alpha   90.00
_cell.angle_beta   90.00
_cell.angle_gamma   90.00
#
_symmetry.space_group_name_H-M   'P 1'
#
loop_
_entity.id
_entity.type
_entity.pdbx_description
1 polymer ?
#
loop_
_entity_poly.entity_id
_entity_poly.type
_entity_poly.pdbx_seq_one_letter_code
_entity_poly.pdbx_strand_id
1 'polypeptide(L)'
;MDDIVVVGGGIIGASTAYFLSKEGRKVKVIEKDPTYKKASFPLSLGGFRRQFFQKENIMLGKFSREFLLNVPSDLKTKNNPSPTVSMVPNGYLLLFGPEHAQEQYLALENHKACEAGTKNIKGSELKQVFPYISEEGIETATYSDTKIEGWIDPYLFHNALKNKAIELGAEFTKGDVKSLKEIKANAIVSAAGCWTNELLNDIPVFPQKHTVFRFKCPKHIPEMPLTGDLTTGVYWRPEG
;
A
#
# COMPACT_ATOMS: atom_id res chain seq x y z
N MET A 1 12.88 7.00 29.89
CA MET A 1 13.16 7.58 28.56
C MET A 1 12.71 6.52 27.56
N ASP A 2 11.91 6.89 26.57
CA ASP A 2 11.47 5.97 25.52
C ASP A 2 12.68 5.62 24.63
N ASP A 3 12.83 4.36 24.24
CA ASP A 3 13.95 3.97 23.39
C ASP A 3 13.76 4.58 22.00
N ILE A 4 12.53 4.50 21.47
CA ILE A 4 12.20 4.98 20.13
C ILE A 4 10.85 5.71 20.16
N VAL A 5 10.81 6.90 19.61
CA VAL A 5 9.56 7.63 19.38
C VAL A 5 9.27 7.66 17.88
N VAL A 6 8.05 7.26 17.52
CA VAL A 6 7.53 7.31 16.15
C VAL A 6 6.52 8.46 16.05
N VAL A 7 6.76 9.41 15.17
CA VAL A 7 5.87 10.54 14.92
C VAL A 7 4.98 10.24 13.73
N GLY A 8 3.69 10.08 13.99
CA GLY A 8 2.67 9.62 13.05
C GLY A 8 2.34 8.13 13.21
N GLY A 9 1.08 7.83 13.51
CA GLY A 9 0.56 6.47 13.73
C GLY A 9 -0.14 5.87 12.51
N GLY A 10 0.03 6.44 11.30
CA GLY A 10 -0.46 5.87 10.05
C GLY A 10 0.15 4.50 9.76
N ILE A 11 -0.07 3.95 8.55
CA ILE A 11 0.40 2.59 8.23
C ILE A 11 1.91 2.41 8.44
N ILE A 12 2.72 3.40 8.06
CA ILE A 12 4.18 3.34 8.24
C ILE A 12 4.53 3.33 9.73
N GLY A 13 3.94 4.25 10.52
CA GLY A 13 4.20 4.30 11.96
C GLY A 13 3.70 3.07 12.71
N ALA A 14 2.53 2.55 12.36
CA ALA A 14 1.99 1.32 12.95
C ALA A 14 2.84 0.09 12.61
N SER A 15 3.32 -0.02 11.36
CA SER A 15 4.24 -1.07 10.93
C SER A 15 5.58 -0.97 11.66
N THR A 16 6.15 0.24 11.74
CA THR A 16 7.40 0.50 12.46
C THR A 16 7.26 0.08 13.94
N ALA A 17 6.18 0.51 14.59
CA ALA A 17 5.92 0.15 15.97
C ALA A 17 5.77 -1.36 16.15
N TYR A 18 5.05 -2.04 15.25
CA TYR A 18 4.90 -3.50 15.30
C TYR A 18 6.25 -4.22 15.22
N PHE A 19 7.06 -3.92 14.19
CA PHE A 19 8.32 -4.63 14.01
C PHE A 19 9.32 -4.33 15.12
N LEU A 20 9.43 -3.09 15.57
CA LEU A 20 10.33 -2.72 16.67
C LEU A 20 9.88 -3.33 18.00
N SER A 21 8.58 -3.36 18.31
CA SER A 21 8.07 -3.99 19.53
C SER A 21 8.20 -5.51 19.48
N LYS A 22 8.10 -6.12 18.31
CA LYS A 22 8.38 -7.56 18.10
C LYS A 22 9.83 -7.91 18.45
N GLU A 23 10.76 -6.99 18.21
CA GLU A 23 12.18 -7.11 18.60
C GLU A 23 12.45 -6.67 20.06
N GLY A 24 11.41 -6.47 20.86
CA GLY A 24 11.52 -6.13 22.29
C GLY A 24 11.90 -4.67 22.55
N ARG A 25 11.82 -3.77 21.57
CA ARG A 25 12.12 -2.33 21.75
C ARG A 25 10.94 -1.62 22.41
N LYS A 26 11.24 -0.65 23.27
CA LYS A 26 10.22 0.25 23.84
C LYS A 26 9.90 1.34 22.82
N VAL A 27 8.66 1.32 22.34
CA VAL A 27 8.21 2.23 21.27
C VAL A 27 7.03 3.06 21.76
N LYS A 28 7.13 4.37 21.55
CA LYS A 28 6.01 5.30 21.70
C LYS A 28 5.66 5.93 20.38
N VAL A 29 4.40 5.82 19.98
CA VAL A 29 3.84 6.47 18.79
C VAL A 29 3.04 7.68 19.20
N ILE A 30 3.35 8.84 18.61
CA ILE A 30 2.60 10.09 18.80
C ILE A 30 1.80 10.36 17.54
N GLU A 31 0.46 10.33 17.65
CA GLU A 31 -0.46 10.52 16.53
C GLU A 31 -1.34 11.74 16.75
N LYS A 32 -1.38 12.62 15.75
CA LYS A 32 -2.14 13.86 15.75
C LYS A 32 -3.65 13.60 15.73
N ASP A 33 -4.10 12.69 14.86
CA ASP A 33 -5.51 12.32 14.71
C ASP A 33 -5.73 10.81 14.86
N PRO A 34 -5.98 10.31 16.09
CA PRO A 34 -6.22 8.90 16.34
C PRO A 34 -7.43 8.29 15.59
N THR A 35 -8.25 9.12 14.94
CA THR A 35 -9.35 8.66 14.08
C THR A 35 -8.87 8.27 12.68
N TYR A 36 -7.67 8.70 12.30
CA TYR A 36 -7.04 8.48 10.98
C TYR A 36 -7.87 8.94 9.77
N LYS A 37 -8.86 9.83 9.97
CA LYS A 37 -9.77 10.31 8.92
C LYS A 37 -9.06 11.02 7.76
N LYS A 38 -7.86 11.55 8.01
CA LYS A 38 -7.03 12.24 7.02
C LYS A 38 -5.79 11.44 6.62
N ALA A 39 -5.56 10.26 7.20
CA ALA A 39 -4.42 9.43 6.85
C ALA A 39 -4.60 8.84 5.45
N SER A 40 -3.54 8.87 4.63
CA SER A 40 -3.62 8.46 3.23
C SER A 40 -3.97 6.98 3.06
N PHE A 41 -3.43 6.10 3.89
CA PHE A 41 -3.59 4.65 3.71
C PHE A 41 -5.04 4.16 3.92
N PRO A 42 -5.75 4.50 5.00
CA PRO A 42 -7.15 4.09 5.17
C PRO A 42 -8.11 4.62 4.10
N LEU A 43 -7.70 5.69 3.39
CA LEU A 43 -8.47 6.30 2.30
C LEU A 43 -8.04 5.79 0.91
N SER A 44 -7.07 4.89 0.84
CA SER A 44 -6.55 4.33 -0.41
C SER A 44 -7.40 3.17 -0.93
N LEU A 45 -7.14 2.74 -2.16
CA LEU A 45 -7.75 1.51 -2.70
C LEU A 45 -7.18 0.23 -2.09
N GLY A 46 -6.16 0.31 -1.23
CA GLY A 46 -5.57 -0.84 -0.54
C GLY A 46 -4.84 -1.83 -1.45
N GLY A 47 -4.40 -1.39 -2.62
CA GLY A 47 -3.75 -2.26 -3.60
C GLY A 47 -2.42 -2.82 -3.10
N PHE A 48 -2.16 -4.09 -3.39
CA PHE A 48 -0.85 -4.72 -3.24
C PHE A 48 -0.44 -5.35 -4.58
N ARG A 49 0.80 -5.07 -5.01
CA ARG A 49 1.28 -5.50 -6.33
C ARG A 49 2.78 -5.78 -6.32
N ARG A 50 3.25 -6.41 -7.42
CA ARG A 50 4.67 -6.66 -7.71
C ARG A 50 5.13 -5.96 -8.99
N GLN A 51 4.20 -5.41 -9.77
CA GLN A 51 4.48 -4.71 -11.03
C GLN A 51 5.04 -3.32 -10.76
N PHE A 52 6.36 -3.24 -10.48
CA PHE A 52 7.12 -2.01 -10.26
C PHE A 52 8.33 -1.97 -11.20
N PHE A 53 8.83 -0.78 -11.51
CA PHE A 53 10.02 -0.61 -12.35
C PHE A 53 11.31 -1.07 -11.64
N GLN A 54 11.46 -0.75 -10.34
CA GLN A 54 12.66 -1.09 -9.57
C GLN A 54 12.55 -2.47 -8.91
N LYS A 55 13.67 -3.20 -8.90
CA LYS A 55 13.76 -4.54 -8.27
C LYS A 55 13.43 -4.51 -6.79
N GLU A 56 13.88 -3.49 -6.09
CA GLU A 56 13.64 -3.31 -4.65
C GLU A 56 12.14 -3.24 -4.35
N ASN A 57 11.38 -2.50 -5.14
CA ASN A 57 9.94 -2.39 -4.98
C ASN A 57 9.21 -3.71 -5.33
N ILE A 58 9.70 -4.46 -6.32
CA ILE A 58 9.18 -5.80 -6.65
C ILE A 58 9.39 -6.73 -5.44
N MET A 59 10.58 -6.73 -4.85
CA MET A 59 10.90 -7.57 -3.69
C MET A 59 10.09 -7.18 -2.45
N LEU A 60 9.91 -5.86 -2.21
CA LEU A 60 9.02 -5.36 -1.16
C LEU A 60 7.57 -5.79 -1.40
N GLY A 61 7.10 -5.77 -2.65
CA GLY A 61 5.76 -6.27 -3.02
C GLY A 61 5.59 -7.77 -2.74
N LYS A 62 6.61 -8.57 -3.04
CA LYS A 62 6.63 -10.00 -2.69
C LYS A 62 6.56 -10.22 -1.19
N PHE A 63 7.41 -9.53 -0.43
CA PHE A 63 7.40 -9.57 1.04
C PHE A 63 6.04 -9.16 1.61
N SER A 64 5.49 -8.03 1.11
CA SER A 64 4.20 -7.52 1.59
C SER A 64 3.07 -8.52 1.38
N ARG A 65 3.03 -9.18 0.22
CA ARG A 65 2.02 -10.22 -0.03
C ARG A 65 2.13 -11.39 0.94
N GLU A 66 3.35 -11.90 1.16
CA GLU A 66 3.56 -12.99 2.11
C GLU A 66 3.17 -12.57 3.54
N PHE A 67 3.50 -11.35 3.93
CA PHE A 67 3.07 -10.79 5.21
C PHE A 67 1.54 -10.71 5.32
N LEU A 68 0.85 -10.24 4.27
CA LEU A 68 -0.62 -10.16 4.23
C LEU A 68 -1.29 -11.53 4.39
N LEU A 69 -0.73 -12.59 3.79
CA LEU A 69 -1.22 -13.96 3.94
C LEU A 69 -1.09 -14.47 5.39
N ASN A 70 -0.06 -14.00 6.10
CA ASN A 70 0.23 -14.41 7.47
C ASN A 70 -0.44 -13.51 8.54
N VAL A 71 -1.20 -12.48 8.14
CA VAL A 71 -1.91 -11.61 9.09
C VAL A 71 -2.73 -12.37 10.13
N PRO A 72 -3.50 -13.42 9.78
CA PRO A 72 -4.27 -14.16 10.78
C PRO A 72 -3.43 -14.82 11.87
N SER A 73 -2.20 -15.21 11.58
CA SER A 73 -1.26 -15.78 12.55
C SER A 73 -0.41 -14.73 13.25
N ASP A 74 0.17 -13.80 12.48
CA ASP A 74 1.20 -12.88 12.96
C ASP A 74 0.63 -11.69 13.75
N LEU A 75 -0.57 -11.23 13.35
CA LEU A 75 -1.23 -10.08 13.96
C LEU A 75 -2.39 -10.45 14.89
N LYS A 76 -2.57 -11.73 15.21
CA LYS A 76 -3.56 -12.16 16.21
C LYS A 76 -3.27 -11.51 17.56
N THR A 77 -4.34 -11.07 18.22
CA THR A 77 -4.29 -10.53 19.58
C THR A 77 -5.31 -11.24 20.47
N LYS A 78 -5.21 -11.05 21.79
CA LYS A 78 -6.22 -11.58 22.74
C LYS A 78 -7.62 -11.12 22.40
N ASN A 79 -7.77 -9.84 21.94
CA ASN A 79 -9.05 -9.24 21.62
C ASN A 79 -9.50 -9.53 20.18
N ASN A 80 -8.60 -9.95 19.29
CA ASN A 80 -8.89 -10.36 17.92
C ASN A 80 -8.02 -11.57 17.57
N PRO A 81 -8.50 -12.80 17.85
CA PRO A 81 -7.73 -14.02 17.64
C PRO A 81 -7.61 -14.43 16.16
N SER A 82 -8.39 -13.83 15.26
CA SER A 82 -8.36 -14.12 13.84
C SER A 82 -8.56 -12.82 13.03
N PRO A 83 -7.56 -11.92 13.02
CA PRO A 83 -7.66 -10.69 12.23
C PRO A 83 -7.71 -11.01 10.73
N THR A 84 -8.50 -10.23 10.01
CA THR A 84 -8.59 -10.32 8.55
C THR A 84 -8.25 -8.97 7.93
N VAL A 85 -7.81 -9.00 6.68
CA VAL A 85 -7.60 -7.80 5.85
C VAL A 85 -8.56 -7.77 4.65
N SER A 86 -9.54 -8.68 4.60
CA SER A 86 -10.50 -8.77 3.49
C SER A 86 -9.79 -8.74 2.13
N MET A 87 -8.81 -9.63 1.97
CA MET A 87 -8.00 -9.69 0.75
C MET A 87 -8.85 -10.14 -0.45
N VAL A 88 -8.79 -9.36 -1.54
CA VAL A 88 -9.38 -9.69 -2.84
C VAL A 88 -8.25 -9.84 -3.86
N PRO A 89 -7.80 -11.08 -4.16
CA PRO A 89 -6.63 -11.33 -4.97
C PRO A 89 -6.96 -11.47 -6.47
N ASN A 90 -7.68 -10.49 -7.04
CA ASN A 90 -8.13 -10.51 -8.44
C ASN A 90 -7.05 -10.05 -9.43
N GLY A 91 -5.84 -9.76 -8.96
CA GLY A 91 -4.73 -9.32 -9.80
C GLY A 91 -4.70 -7.80 -10.03
N TYR A 92 -3.71 -7.41 -10.84
CA TYR A 92 -3.52 -6.06 -11.35
C TYR A 92 -3.42 -6.09 -12.86
N LEU A 93 -3.97 -5.06 -13.51
CA LEU A 93 -3.81 -4.76 -14.92
C LEU A 93 -3.29 -3.34 -15.05
N LEU A 94 -2.15 -3.15 -15.70
CA LEU A 94 -1.59 -1.84 -16.01
C LEU A 94 -1.57 -1.64 -17.52
N LEU A 95 -2.15 -0.52 -17.97
CA LEU A 95 -2.28 -0.14 -19.38
C LEU A 95 -1.27 0.97 -19.67
N PHE A 96 -0.54 0.83 -20.77
CA PHE A 96 0.51 1.77 -21.18
C PHE A 96 0.28 2.25 -22.59
N GLY A 97 0.23 3.56 -22.80
CA GLY A 97 0.28 4.18 -24.11
C GLY A 97 1.70 4.17 -24.69
N PRO A 98 1.87 4.61 -25.94
CA PRO A 98 3.17 4.63 -26.63
C PRO A 98 4.26 5.38 -25.84
N GLU A 99 3.91 6.43 -25.12
CA GLU A 99 4.82 7.26 -24.34
C GLU A 99 5.47 6.53 -23.14
N HIS A 100 4.82 5.50 -22.63
CA HIS A 100 5.28 4.73 -21.46
C HIS A 100 5.70 3.29 -21.81
N ALA A 101 5.47 2.85 -23.05
CA ALA A 101 5.71 1.47 -23.46
C ALA A 101 7.19 1.07 -23.35
N GLN A 102 8.11 1.97 -23.72
CA GLN A 102 9.54 1.70 -23.67
C GLN A 102 10.04 1.47 -22.24
N GLU A 103 9.62 2.32 -21.30
CA GLU A 103 9.96 2.15 -19.88
C GLU A 103 9.42 0.83 -19.34
N GLN A 104 8.20 0.47 -19.75
CA GLN A 104 7.58 -0.78 -19.33
C GLN A 104 8.34 -1.98 -19.88
N TYR A 105 8.77 -1.98 -21.14
CA TYR A 105 9.59 -3.07 -21.69
C TYR A 105 10.91 -3.26 -20.94
N LEU A 106 11.57 -2.17 -20.54
CA LEU A 106 12.76 -2.23 -19.69
C LEU A 106 12.46 -2.81 -18.30
N ALA A 107 11.29 -2.49 -17.73
CA ALA A 107 10.88 -3.04 -16.45
C ALA A 107 10.62 -4.55 -16.48
N LEU A 108 10.22 -5.12 -17.62
CA LEU A 108 9.95 -6.57 -17.75
C LEU A 108 11.18 -7.44 -17.47
N GLU A 109 12.39 -6.96 -17.73
CA GLU A 109 13.62 -7.66 -17.35
C GLU A 109 13.73 -7.78 -15.83
N ASN A 110 13.41 -6.71 -15.11
CA ASN A 110 13.38 -6.72 -13.66
C ASN A 110 12.28 -7.63 -13.12
N HIS A 111 11.09 -7.61 -13.76
CA HIS A 111 9.99 -8.50 -13.39
C HIS A 111 10.39 -9.97 -13.53
N LYS A 112 11.06 -10.32 -14.63
CA LYS A 112 11.57 -11.68 -14.87
C LYS A 112 12.65 -12.06 -13.87
N ALA A 113 13.65 -11.18 -13.65
CA ALA A 113 14.75 -11.43 -12.73
C ALA A 113 14.29 -11.59 -11.26
N CYS A 114 13.22 -10.90 -10.88
CA CYS A 114 12.63 -10.97 -9.53
C CYS A 114 11.48 -11.98 -9.43
N GLU A 115 11.17 -12.73 -10.50
CA GLU A 115 10.03 -13.67 -10.53
C GLU A 115 8.73 -12.99 -10.06
N ALA A 116 8.41 -11.82 -10.61
CA ALA A 116 7.24 -11.04 -10.23
C ALA A 116 5.92 -11.73 -10.58
N GLY A 117 5.93 -12.66 -11.55
CA GLY A 117 4.74 -13.32 -12.07
C GLY A 117 3.94 -12.44 -13.05
N THR A 118 4.59 -11.40 -13.60
CA THR A 118 3.97 -10.47 -14.55
C THR A 118 3.91 -11.09 -15.95
N LYS A 119 2.77 -10.95 -16.59
CA LYS A 119 2.55 -11.23 -18.01
C LYS A 119 2.47 -9.93 -18.77
N ASN A 120 2.94 -9.93 -20.03
CA ASN A 120 2.86 -8.79 -20.93
C ASN A 120 2.10 -9.18 -22.19
N ILE A 121 1.25 -8.27 -22.67
CA ILE A 121 0.50 -8.42 -23.93
C ILE A 121 0.56 -7.11 -24.71
N LYS A 122 0.43 -7.19 -26.03
CA LYS A 122 0.26 -6.02 -26.88
C LYS A 122 -1.13 -5.42 -26.70
N GLY A 123 -1.28 -4.12 -26.92
CA GLY A 123 -2.58 -3.46 -26.88
C GLY A 123 -3.63 -4.14 -27.78
N SER A 124 -3.24 -4.59 -28.97
CA SER A 124 -4.10 -5.32 -29.92
C SER A 124 -4.59 -6.69 -29.42
N GLU A 125 -3.96 -7.24 -28.39
CA GLU A 125 -4.33 -8.53 -27.76
C GLU A 125 -5.19 -8.33 -26.51
N LEU A 126 -5.36 -7.08 -26.06
CA LEU A 126 -5.99 -6.75 -24.78
C LEU A 126 -7.41 -7.29 -24.67
N LYS A 127 -8.23 -7.14 -25.72
CA LYS A 127 -9.61 -7.64 -25.76
C LYS A 127 -9.74 -9.16 -25.71
N GLN A 128 -8.70 -9.89 -26.07
CA GLN A 128 -8.72 -11.35 -25.98
C GLN A 128 -8.66 -11.83 -24.53
N VAL A 129 -7.95 -11.08 -23.68
CA VAL A 129 -7.77 -11.38 -22.25
C VAL A 129 -8.78 -10.61 -21.39
N PHE A 130 -9.02 -9.34 -21.72
CA PHE A 130 -9.91 -8.43 -20.99
C PHE A 130 -10.96 -7.79 -21.95
N PRO A 131 -12.00 -8.54 -22.35
CA PRO A 131 -12.93 -8.11 -23.40
C PRO A 131 -13.76 -6.87 -23.05
N TYR A 132 -13.72 -6.43 -21.80
CA TYR A 132 -14.42 -5.25 -21.31
C TYR A 132 -13.53 -3.99 -21.27
N ILE A 133 -12.25 -4.10 -21.64
CA ILE A 133 -11.30 -2.98 -21.69
C ILE A 133 -11.14 -2.50 -23.13
N SER A 134 -11.15 -1.16 -23.36
CA SER A 134 -10.80 -0.58 -24.65
C SER A 134 -9.30 -0.75 -24.94
N GLU A 135 -8.97 -1.07 -26.17
CA GLU A 135 -7.57 -1.13 -26.65
C GLU A 135 -7.10 0.22 -27.25
N GLU A 136 -8.01 1.19 -27.37
CA GLU A 136 -7.70 2.47 -27.98
C GLU A 136 -6.64 3.24 -27.19
N GLY A 137 -5.56 3.63 -27.87
CA GLY A 137 -4.44 4.35 -27.27
C GLY A 137 -3.50 3.49 -26.42
N ILE A 138 -3.72 2.16 -26.35
CA ILE A 138 -2.89 1.24 -25.55
C ILE A 138 -1.88 0.54 -26.46
N GLU A 139 -0.59 0.74 -26.21
CA GLU A 139 0.51 0.08 -26.89
C GLU A 139 0.79 -1.30 -26.28
N THR A 140 0.83 -1.35 -24.94
CA THR A 140 1.11 -2.59 -24.19
C THR A 140 0.36 -2.61 -22.87
N ALA A 141 0.13 -3.80 -22.36
CA ALA A 141 -0.43 -3.98 -21.02
C ALA A 141 0.32 -5.06 -20.25
N THR A 142 0.43 -4.88 -18.94
CA THR A 142 0.95 -5.89 -18.05
C THR A 142 -0.10 -6.30 -17.03
N TYR A 143 -0.12 -7.59 -16.70
CA TYR A 143 -1.05 -8.12 -15.70
C TYR A 143 -0.42 -9.29 -14.94
N SER A 144 -0.98 -9.59 -13.78
CA SER A 144 -0.64 -10.79 -13.02
C SER A 144 -1.81 -11.78 -13.03
N ASP A 145 -1.49 -13.04 -12.81
CA ASP A 145 -2.52 -14.03 -12.50
C ASP A 145 -3.24 -13.68 -11.19
N THR A 146 -4.47 -14.12 -11.06
CA THR A 146 -5.21 -14.08 -9.78
C THR A 146 -4.38 -14.71 -8.66
N LYS A 147 -4.57 -14.24 -7.41
CA LYS A 147 -3.89 -14.67 -6.19
C LYS A 147 -2.48 -14.09 -5.97
N ILE A 148 -1.86 -13.45 -6.95
CA ILE A 148 -0.54 -12.84 -6.80
C ILE A 148 -0.64 -11.38 -6.33
N GLU A 149 -1.59 -10.64 -6.87
CA GLU A 149 -1.82 -9.23 -6.65
C GLU A 149 -3.30 -8.96 -6.44
N GLY A 150 -3.65 -7.78 -5.97
CA GLY A 150 -5.03 -7.40 -5.71
C GLY A 150 -5.13 -6.25 -4.71
N TRP A 151 -6.12 -6.30 -3.84
CA TRP A 151 -6.30 -5.29 -2.81
C TRP A 151 -6.80 -5.89 -1.49
N ILE A 152 -6.70 -5.09 -0.46
CA ILE A 152 -7.14 -5.38 0.90
C ILE A 152 -8.01 -4.24 1.41
N ASP A 153 -8.67 -4.46 2.54
CA ASP A 153 -9.21 -3.37 3.33
C ASP A 153 -8.07 -2.68 4.11
N PRO A 154 -7.69 -1.45 3.74
CA PRO A 154 -6.56 -0.77 4.37
C PRO A 154 -6.82 -0.39 5.83
N TYR A 155 -8.08 -0.16 6.22
CA TYR A 155 -8.46 0.15 7.60
C TYR A 155 -8.27 -1.08 8.50
N LEU A 156 -8.73 -2.26 8.05
CA LEU A 156 -8.54 -3.50 8.80
C LEU A 156 -7.07 -3.83 8.99
N PHE A 157 -6.24 -3.67 7.95
CA PHE A 157 -4.82 -3.95 8.04
C PHE A 157 -4.10 -2.99 8.99
N HIS A 158 -4.36 -1.69 8.88
CA HIS A 158 -3.80 -0.70 9.79
C HIS A 158 -4.15 -1.01 11.25
N ASN A 159 -5.42 -1.32 11.54
CA ASN A 159 -5.86 -1.66 12.89
C ASN A 159 -5.22 -2.95 13.41
N ALA A 160 -5.06 -3.96 12.57
CA ALA A 160 -4.40 -5.20 12.99
C ALA A 160 -2.95 -4.96 13.42
N LEU A 161 -2.17 -4.21 12.62
CA LEU A 161 -0.79 -3.82 12.96
C LEU A 161 -0.72 -3.01 14.25
N LYS A 162 -1.56 -1.95 14.36
CA LYS A 162 -1.60 -1.11 15.56
C LYS A 162 -1.94 -1.91 16.81
N ASN A 163 -3.01 -2.72 16.76
CA ASN A 163 -3.45 -3.49 17.92
C ASN A 163 -2.40 -4.53 18.34
N LYS A 164 -1.72 -5.15 17.37
CA LYS A 164 -0.63 -6.06 17.67
C LYS A 164 0.58 -5.37 18.26
N ALA A 165 0.95 -4.20 17.76
CA ALA A 165 2.01 -3.37 18.34
C ALA A 165 1.70 -3.00 19.80
N ILE A 166 0.47 -2.61 20.11
CA ILE A 166 0.02 -2.31 21.48
C ILE A 166 0.12 -3.57 22.36
N GLU A 167 -0.33 -4.73 21.89
CA GLU A 167 -0.22 -5.99 22.65
C GLU A 167 1.23 -6.36 22.95
N LEU A 168 2.16 -6.00 22.05
CA LEU A 168 3.60 -6.18 22.21
C LEU A 168 4.26 -5.10 23.07
N GLY A 169 3.51 -4.13 23.58
CA GLY A 169 3.97 -3.10 24.51
C GLY A 169 4.23 -1.72 23.90
N ALA A 170 3.87 -1.48 22.63
CA ALA A 170 3.94 -0.14 22.08
C ALA A 170 2.88 0.77 22.70
N GLU A 171 3.26 2.01 23.01
CA GLU A 171 2.34 3.05 23.50
C GLU A 171 1.89 3.93 22.35
N PHE A 172 0.58 4.09 22.15
CA PHE A 172 0.01 5.04 21.18
C PHE A 172 -0.65 6.19 21.93
N THR A 173 -0.13 7.40 21.74
CA THR A 173 -0.62 8.61 22.41
C THR A 173 -1.08 9.65 21.39
N LYS A 174 -2.12 10.40 21.75
CA LYS A 174 -2.55 11.57 20.97
C LYS A 174 -1.60 12.73 21.26
N GLY A 175 -1.07 13.34 20.20
CA GLY A 175 -0.21 14.52 20.29
C GLY A 175 0.11 15.11 18.93
N ASP A 176 0.23 16.41 18.85
CA ASP A 176 0.61 17.14 17.64
C ASP A 176 2.04 17.64 17.79
N VAL A 177 2.99 16.89 17.24
CA VAL A 177 4.42 17.23 17.28
C VAL A 177 4.70 18.38 16.32
N LYS A 178 5.25 19.46 16.82
CA LYS A 178 5.63 20.64 16.03
C LYS A 178 7.13 20.72 15.74
N SER A 179 7.93 20.08 16.57
CA SER A 179 9.37 20.01 16.39
C SER A 179 9.93 18.70 16.92
N LEU A 180 10.77 18.03 16.15
CA LEU A 180 11.47 16.83 16.59
C LEU A 180 12.45 17.11 17.74
N LYS A 181 12.91 18.36 17.89
CA LYS A 181 13.83 18.79 18.97
C LYS A 181 13.18 18.71 20.36
N GLU A 182 11.86 18.72 20.45
CA GLU A 182 11.10 18.62 21.72
C GLU A 182 10.99 17.19 22.24
N ILE A 183 11.34 16.19 21.40
CA ILE A 183 11.21 14.78 21.74
C ILE A 183 12.51 14.28 22.38
N LYS A 184 12.38 13.72 23.58
CA LYS A 184 13.49 13.07 24.29
C LYS A 184 13.40 11.57 24.10
N ALA A 185 14.19 11.02 23.18
CA ALA A 185 14.28 9.61 22.87
C ALA A 185 15.68 9.24 22.37
N ASN A 186 16.04 7.96 22.41
CA ASN A 186 17.31 7.49 21.84
C ASN A 186 17.31 7.55 20.31
N ALA A 187 16.12 7.34 19.71
CA ALA A 187 15.90 7.50 18.26
C ALA A 187 14.50 8.03 17.98
N ILE A 188 14.36 8.76 16.89
CA ILE A 188 13.07 9.29 16.42
C ILE A 188 12.86 8.81 14.98
N VAL A 189 11.68 8.27 14.71
CA VAL A 189 11.23 7.89 13.36
C VAL A 189 10.14 8.86 12.92
N SER A 190 10.38 9.64 11.88
CA SER A 190 9.32 10.47 11.27
C SER A 190 8.50 9.62 10.30
N ALA A 191 7.24 9.39 10.64
CA ALA A 191 6.24 8.68 9.84
C ALA A 191 5.01 9.56 9.58
N ALA A 192 5.24 10.89 9.48
CA ALA A 192 4.20 11.91 9.40
C ALA A 192 3.51 12.00 8.01
N GLY A 193 3.83 11.10 7.07
CA GLY A 193 3.22 11.07 5.75
C GLY A 193 3.42 12.38 4.98
N CYS A 194 2.37 12.92 4.40
CA CYS A 194 2.43 14.15 3.62
C CYS A 194 2.69 15.43 4.47
N TRP A 195 2.71 15.32 5.79
CA TRP A 195 3.09 16.42 6.70
C TRP A 195 4.57 16.35 7.13
N THR A 196 5.36 15.46 6.54
CA THR A 196 6.78 15.31 6.90
C THR A 196 7.58 16.60 6.72
N ASN A 197 7.29 17.42 5.71
CA ASN A 197 7.95 18.70 5.50
C ASN A 197 7.69 19.74 6.60
N GLU A 198 6.61 19.59 7.38
CA GLU A 198 6.35 20.46 8.56
C GLU A 198 7.34 20.18 9.71
N LEU A 199 7.95 18.98 9.72
CA LEU A 199 8.89 18.52 10.73
C LEU A 199 10.35 18.51 10.25
N LEU A 200 10.56 18.26 8.96
CA LEU A 200 11.85 18.10 8.28
C LEU A 200 11.81 18.93 6.99
N ASN A 201 12.23 20.19 7.09
CA ASN A 201 12.11 21.19 6.00
C ASN A 201 12.94 20.87 4.75
N ASP A 202 13.92 19.98 4.85
CA ASP A 202 14.78 19.51 3.78
C ASP A 202 14.21 18.33 2.98
N ILE A 203 13.05 17.82 3.41
CA ILE A 203 12.33 16.75 2.71
C ILE A 203 11.14 17.34 1.93
N PRO A 204 11.22 17.44 0.60
CA PRO A 204 10.21 18.11 -0.23
C PRO A 204 8.97 17.22 -0.46
N VAL A 205 8.22 16.93 0.59
CA VAL A 205 6.95 16.17 0.53
C VAL A 205 5.79 17.13 0.72
N PHE A 206 4.84 17.11 -0.21
CA PHE A 206 3.66 17.97 -0.19
C PHE A 206 2.38 17.14 -0.32
N PRO A 207 1.30 17.53 0.40
CA PRO A 207 0.02 16.87 0.25
C PRO A 207 -0.59 17.16 -1.13
N GLN A 208 -0.97 16.11 -1.85
CA GLN A 208 -1.72 16.20 -3.09
C GLN A 208 -3.08 15.55 -2.92
N LYS A 209 -4.14 16.24 -3.36
CA LYS A 209 -5.49 15.71 -3.31
C LYS A 209 -5.72 14.73 -4.45
N HIS A 210 -6.06 13.49 -4.11
CA HIS A 210 -6.61 12.51 -5.04
C HIS A 210 -8.10 12.32 -4.74
N THR A 211 -8.93 12.28 -5.77
CA THR A 211 -10.37 12.12 -5.63
C THR A 211 -10.76 10.71 -6.04
N VAL A 212 -11.48 10.01 -5.17
CA VAL A 212 -12.04 8.70 -5.47
C VAL A 212 -13.54 8.85 -5.69
N PHE A 213 -14.02 8.31 -6.81
CA PHE A 213 -15.44 8.29 -7.15
C PHE A 213 -15.97 6.88 -7.03
N ARG A 214 -17.14 6.73 -6.41
CA ARG A 214 -17.89 5.47 -6.40
C ARG A 214 -19.07 5.61 -7.34
N PHE A 215 -19.22 4.67 -8.26
CA PHE A 215 -20.34 4.63 -9.19
C PHE A 215 -20.88 3.20 -9.33
N LYS A 216 -22.14 3.08 -9.78
CA LYS A 216 -22.74 1.80 -10.10
C LYS A 216 -22.45 1.45 -11.56
N CYS A 217 -21.82 0.31 -11.79
CA CYS A 217 -21.67 -0.23 -13.13
C CYS A 217 -22.94 -1.06 -13.46
N PRO A 218 -23.60 -0.81 -14.61
CA PRO A 218 -24.80 -1.57 -15.00
C PRO A 218 -24.49 -3.02 -15.36
N LYS A 219 -23.24 -3.32 -15.71
CA LYS A 219 -22.78 -4.67 -16.05
C LYS A 219 -21.84 -5.18 -14.96
N HIS A 220 -22.16 -6.31 -14.38
CA HIS A 220 -21.26 -7.01 -13.47
C HIS A 220 -20.11 -7.64 -14.27
N ILE A 221 -18.87 -7.37 -13.84
CA ILE A 221 -17.65 -7.94 -14.41
C ILE A 221 -17.00 -8.77 -13.31
N PRO A 222 -17.13 -10.10 -13.34
CA PRO A 222 -16.55 -10.96 -12.33
C PRO A 222 -15.02 -10.93 -12.39
N GLU A 223 -14.38 -11.06 -11.23
CA GLU A 223 -12.91 -11.17 -11.10
C GLU A 223 -12.11 -10.06 -11.80
N MET A 224 -12.71 -8.88 -11.96
CA MET A 224 -12.04 -7.74 -12.55
C MET A 224 -10.81 -7.36 -11.71
N PRO A 225 -9.60 -7.24 -12.29
CA PRO A 225 -8.40 -6.80 -11.58
C PRO A 225 -8.50 -5.31 -11.20
N LEU A 226 -7.68 -4.90 -10.23
CA LEU A 226 -7.41 -3.49 -10.06
C LEU A 226 -6.66 -3.00 -11.29
N THR A 227 -7.27 -2.08 -12.03
CA THR A 227 -6.76 -1.61 -13.31
C THR A 227 -6.25 -0.18 -13.16
N GLY A 228 -5.07 0.08 -13.69
CA GLY A 228 -4.47 1.41 -13.82
C GLY A 228 -4.17 1.72 -15.27
N ASP A 229 -4.74 2.81 -15.76
CA ASP A 229 -4.41 3.37 -17.07
C ASP A 229 -3.36 4.48 -16.89
N LEU A 230 -2.14 4.21 -17.32
CA LEU A 230 -1.03 5.14 -17.17
C LEU A 230 -1.04 6.25 -18.20
N THR A 231 -1.83 6.11 -19.28
CA THR A 231 -2.03 7.19 -20.27
C THR A 231 -2.85 8.33 -19.70
N THR A 232 -3.86 7.99 -18.90
CA THR A 232 -4.80 8.98 -18.32
C THR A 232 -4.53 9.25 -16.84
N GLY A 233 -3.76 8.38 -16.16
CA GLY A 233 -3.55 8.42 -14.71
C GLY A 233 -4.77 7.94 -13.91
N VAL A 234 -5.79 7.41 -14.57
CA VAL A 234 -7.00 6.89 -13.92
C VAL A 234 -6.80 5.44 -13.51
N TYR A 235 -7.23 5.10 -12.30
CA TYR A 235 -7.23 3.72 -11.83
C TYR A 235 -8.54 3.38 -11.13
N TRP A 236 -8.97 2.13 -11.24
CA TRP A 236 -10.24 1.65 -10.69
C TRP A 236 -10.18 0.20 -10.26
N ARG A 237 -11.11 -0.18 -9.42
CA ARG A 237 -11.38 -1.55 -9.02
C ARG A 237 -12.86 -1.75 -8.70
N PRO A 238 -13.37 -2.98 -8.75
CA PRO A 238 -14.71 -3.25 -8.24
C PRO A 238 -14.77 -3.07 -6.72
N GLU A 239 -15.94 -2.69 -6.23
CA GLU A 239 -16.27 -2.53 -4.82
C GLU A 239 -17.54 -3.32 -4.51
N GLY A 240 -17.45 -4.31 -3.64
CA GLY A 240 -18.57 -5.14 -3.19
C GLY A 240 -18.64 -6.48 -3.85
#